data_f17f661f12547150fbad428be78d954c
#
_entry.id   f17f661f12547150fbad428be78d954c
#
_cell.length_a   1.000
_cell.length_b   1.000
_cell.length_c   1.000
_cell.angle_alpha   90.00
_cell.angle_beta   90.00
_cell.angle_gamma   90.00
#
_symmetry.space_group_name_H-M   'P 1'
#
loop_
_entity.id
_entity.type
_entity.pdbx_description
1 polymer ?
#
loop_
_entity_poly.entity_id
_entity_poly.type
_entity_poly.pdbx_seq_one_letter_code
_entity_poly.pdbx_strand_id
1 'polypeptide(L)' 'MNNDIKEQSLSTFLVKRLRQQMNECSDHISTGSCKDFPEYKRMTGVIEGLALAEREVLDWKEQHIQK' A
#
# COMPACT_ATOMS: atom_id res chain seq x y z
N MET A 1 1.31 25.58 -11.07
CA MET A 1 1.76 25.58 -9.80
C MET A 1 1.03 24.61 -8.94
N ASN A 2 -0.19 24.61 -8.97
CA ASN A 2 -0.91 23.85 -8.04
C ASN A 2 -1.12 22.41 -8.41
N ASN A 3 -0.96 22.08 -9.70
CA ASN A 3 -1.11 20.69 -10.11
C ASN A 3 -0.07 19.79 -9.48
N ASP A 4 1.18 20.28 -9.42
CA ASP A 4 2.23 19.49 -8.81
C ASP A 4 1.96 19.23 -7.34
N ILE A 5 1.47 20.26 -6.64
CA ILE A 5 1.17 20.11 -5.24
C ILE A 5 0.03 19.14 -5.03
N LYS A 6 -0.99 19.21 -5.87
CA LYS A 6 -2.10 18.28 -5.78
C LYS A 6 -1.66 16.85 -6.03
N GLU A 7 -0.80 16.66 -7.01
CA GLU A 7 -0.34 15.32 -7.32
C GLU A 7 0.50 14.75 -6.19
N GLN A 8 1.32 15.59 -5.56
CA GLN A 8 2.08 15.14 -4.40
C GLN A 8 1.18 14.77 -3.26
N SER A 9 0.15 15.58 -3.02
CA SER A 9 -0.79 15.29 -1.96
C SER A 9 -1.53 13.99 -2.21
N LEU A 10 -1.93 13.74 -3.45
CA LEU A 10 -2.63 12.51 -3.78
C LEU A 10 -1.72 11.31 -3.58
N SER A 11 -0.49 11.38 -4.08
CA SER A 11 0.41 10.25 -3.94
C SER A 11 0.73 9.98 -2.48
N THR A 12 0.89 11.02 -1.68
CA THR A 12 1.12 10.84 -0.25
C THR A 12 -0.07 10.17 0.41
N PHE A 13 -1.26 10.59 0.03
CA PHE A 13 -2.48 9.99 0.55
C PHE A 13 -2.54 8.51 0.16
N LEU A 14 -2.24 8.20 -1.09
CA LEU A 14 -2.31 6.82 -1.57
C LEU A 14 -1.33 5.92 -0.83
N VAL A 15 -0.10 6.38 -0.65
CA VAL A 15 0.88 5.59 0.08
C VAL A 15 0.38 5.30 1.49
N LYS A 16 -0.17 6.31 2.14
CA LYS A 16 -0.67 6.15 3.49
C LYS A 16 -1.81 5.13 3.53
N ARG A 17 -2.72 5.22 2.57
CA ARG A 17 -3.85 4.29 2.53
C ARG A 17 -3.39 2.87 2.24
N LEU A 18 -2.45 2.71 1.32
CA LEU A 18 -1.95 1.39 1.00
C LEU A 18 -1.26 0.76 2.21
N ARG A 19 -0.47 1.54 2.93
CA ARG A 19 0.17 1.04 4.13
C ARG A 19 -0.82 0.68 5.21
N GLN A 20 -1.87 1.48 5.34
CA GLN A 20 -2.91 1.19 6.31
C GLN A 20 -3.56 -0.15 6.01
N GLN A 21 -3.86 -0.40 4.75
CA GLN A 21 -4.48 -1.65 4.37
C GLN A 21 -3.55 -2.84 4.57
N MET A 22 -2.25 -2.65 4.29
CA MET A 22 -1.29 -3.70 4.58
C MET A 22 -1.25 -4.02 6.07
N ASN A 23 -1.28 -2.99 6.91
CA ASN A 23 -1.26 -3.20 8.35
C ASN A 23 -2.49 -3.93 8.83
N GLU A 24 -3.65 -3.60 8.26
CA GLU A 24 -4.88 -4.30 8.64
C GLU A 24 -4.82 -5.77 8.26
N CYS A 25 -4.28 -6.08 7.09
CA CYS A 25 -4.12 -7.47 6.69
C CYS A 25 -3.12 -8.18 7.59
N SER A 26 -2.03 -7.51 7.92
CA SER A 26 -1.01 -8.08 8.78
C SER A 26 -1.57 -8.37 10.17
N ASP A 27 -2.37 -7.44 10.68
CA ASP A 27 -3.01 -7.64 11.98
C ASP A 27 -3.97 -8.83 11.94
N HIS A 28 -4.71 -8.95 10.84
CA HIS A 28 -5.63 -10.07 10.70
C HIS A 28 -4.90 -11.40 10.78
N ILE A 29 -3.75 -11.49 10.13
CA ILE A 29 -2.95 -12.72 10.15
C ILE A 29 -2.36 -12.93 11.53
N SER A 30 -1.77 -11.91 12.12
CA SER A 30 -1.01 -12.07 13.35
C SER A 30 -1.90 -12.33 14.55
N THR A 31 -3.16 -11.93 14.51
CA THR A 31 -4.08 -12.23 15.60
C THR A 31 -4.72 -13.61 15.48
N GLY A 32 -4.34 -14.37 14.45
CA GLY A 32 -4.89 -15.71 14.28
C GLY A 32 -6.31 -15.71 13.74
N SER A 33 -6.70 -14.64 13.07
CA SER A 33 -8.06 -14.53 12.56
C SER A 33 -8.29 -15.28 11.26
N CYS A 34 -7.24 -15.76 10.61
CA CYS A 34 -7.39 -16.55 9.40
C CYS A 34 -7.95 -17.93 9.78
N LYS A 35 -9.00 -18.34 9.09
CA LYS A 35 -9.69 -19.58 9.41
C LYS A 35 -8.92 -20.80 9.00
N ASP A 36 -8.19 -20.72 7.91
CA ASP A 36 -7.52 -21.87 7.36
C ASP A 36 -6.34 -21.40 6.52
N PHE A 37 -5.58 -22.37 6.01
CA PHE A 37 -4.40 -22.05 5.22
C PHE A 37 -4.73 -21.33 3.92
N PRO A 38 -5.78 -21.71 3.18
CA PRO A 38 -6.12 -20.92 1.98
C PRO A 38 -6.40 -19.45 2.27
N GLU A 39 -7.06 -19.15 3.36
CA GLU A 39 -7.29 -17.75 3.72
C GLU A 39 -5.98 -17.06 4.04
N TYR A 40 -5.10 -17.73 4.77
CA TYR A 40 -3.78 -17.18 5.08
C TYR A 40 -3.02 -16.86 3.79
N LYS A 41 -3.02 -17.79 2.86
CA LYS A 41 -2.34 -17.56 1.58
C LYS A 41 -2.95 -16.40 0.83
N ARG A 42 -4.26 -16.29 0.84
CA ARG A 42 -4.92 -15.19 0.16
C ARG A 42 -4.53 -13.85 0.78
N MET A 43 -4.48 -13.79 2.10
CA MET A 43 -4.14 -12.55 2.78
C MET A 43 -2.69 -12.14 2.52
N THR A 44 -1.77 -13.10 2.50
CA THR A 44 -0.38 -12.76 2.19
C THR A 44 -0.26 -12.25 0.75
N GLY A 45 -1.06 -12.81 -0.17
CA GLY A 45 -1.07 -12.31 -1.54
C GLY A 45 -1.60 -10.89 -1.62
N VAL A 46 -2.60 -10.57 -0.82
CA VAL A 46 -3.12 -9.21 -0.78
C VAL A 46 -2.04 -8.25 -0.32
N ILE A 47 -1.30 -8.63 0.74
CA ILE A 47 -0.23 -7.78 1.24
C ILE A 47 0.83 -7.56 0.16
N GLU A 48 1.20 -8.63 -0.54
CA GLU A 48 2.18 -8.50 -1.62
C GLU A 48 1.70 -7.55 -2.71
N GLY A 49 0.42 -7.67 -3.09
CA GLY A 49 -0.13 -6.78 -4.10
C GLY A 49 -0.14 -5.34 -3.65
N LEU A 50 -0.50 -5.11 -2.40
CA LEU A 50 -0.49 -3.75 -1.87
C LEU A 50 0.92 -3.18 -1.81
N ALA A 51 1.90 -4.03 -1.47
CA ALA A 51 3.29 -3.57 -1.43
C ALA A 51 3.79 -3.22 -2.82
N LEU A 52 3.41 -3.98 -3.83
CA LEU A 52 3.78 -3.66 -5.20
C LEU A 52 3.15 -2.33 -5.63
N ALA A 53 1.90 -2.12 -5.27
CA ALA A 53 1.23 -0.86 -5.61
C ALA A 53 1.90 0.31 -4.91
N GLU A 54 2.29 0.13 -3.66
CA GLU A 54 2.99 1.19 -2.94
C GLU A 54 4.31 1.53 -3.64
N ARG A 55 5.03 0.51 -4.08
CA ARG A 55 6.30 0.75 -4.78
C ARG A 55 6.07 1.56 -6.05
N GLU A 56 5.01 1.26 -6.78
CA GLU A 56 4.73 2.01 -7.99
C GLU A 56 4.47 3.48 -7.70
N VAL A 57 3.73 3.75 -6.64
CA VAL A 57 3.45 5.14 -6.28
C VAL A 57 4.73 5.84 -5.84
N LEU A 58 5.56 5.17 -5.04
CA LEU A 58 6.80 5.76 -4.58
C LEU A 58 7.75 6.04 -5.75
N ASP A 59 7.83 5.12 -6.70
CA ASP A 59 8.66 5.32 -7.87
C ASP A 59 8.17 6.52 -8.66
N TRP A 60 6.87 6.63 -8.82
CA TRP A 60 6.30 7.78 -9.53
C TRP A 60 6.66 9.08 -8.82
N LYS A 61 6.54 9.10 -7.50
CA LYS A 61 6.89 10.30 -6.74
C LYS A 61 8.34 10.69 -6.94
N GLU A 62 9.22 9.71 -6.89
CA GLU A 62 10.62 9.99 -7.04
C GLU A 62 10.93 10.58 -8.40
N GLN A 63 10.31 10.04 -9.44
CA GLN A 63 10.56 10.53 -10.79
C GLN A 63 10.01 11.92 -11.03
N HIS A 64 8.92 12.25 -10.37
CA HIS A 64 8.22 13.50 -10.67
C HIS A 64 8.54 14.61 -9.70
N ILE A 65 9.16 14.30 -8.58
CA ILE A 65 9.38 15.29 -7.53
C ILE A 65 10.84 15.69 -7.44
N GLN A 66 11.72 14.81 -7.82
CA GLN A 66 13.13 15.07 -7.69
C GLN A 66 13.70 15.87 -8.83
N LYS A 67 12.89 16.48 -9.61
CA LYS A 67 13.42 17.34 -10.67
C LYS A 67 13.89 18.69 -10.15
#